data_69eb454802d8f3317cf46c35a9260959
#
_entry.id   69eb454802d8f3317cf46c35a9260959
#
_cell.length_a   1.000
_cell.length_b   1.000
_cell.length_c   1.000
_cell.angle_alpha   90.00
_cell.angle_beta   90.00
_cell.angle_gamma   90.00
#
_symmetry.space_group_name_H-M   'P 1'
#
loop_
_entity.id
_entity.type
_entity.pdbx_description
1 polymer ?
#
loop_
_entity_poly.entity_id
_entity_poly.type
_entity_poly.pdbx_seq_one_letter_code
_entity_poly.pdbx_strand_id
1 'polypeptide(L)'
;MSDLEKEIQQRFSGIKFNRIINHLITARYFGYSCFEIVYNEDFSIDTLIPIPYDYINYDTRTKKWEIKVGSNKIPLTREKFLLCIHKWNPAKVMGTSIFECCQQAFLDKSMFQRQLREIAEKYGDLIVIYPYDVNMEEKAREELRKSVEGIRGASSIGAPVDFNEEFDLKKVIDFIKLSDLDPSIYTELENREKEKLIQNILGSTLTMDNGGGAGSYSLGQVHQDGFEQVVEEICKFVTDSLFQLLEIDSMFFGYNPKDFEFVLEKIYTEADKVEQEKEKENLKSIKLDNMLKLSNIGYKLSKVYLAEYLGIDEVSLEESSTPTIINGIQGEFSKNKLDELLERVKEQDSNLLQEI
;
A
#
# COMPACT_ATOMS: atom_id res chain seq x y z
N MET A 1 13.41 -10.23 -33.05
CA MET A 1 12.74 -8.94 -33.30
C MET A 1 12.43 -8.85 -34.78
N SER A 2 11.17 -8.63 -35.13
CA SER A 2 10.75 -8.35 -36.51
C SER A 2 11.26 -6.98 -36.96
N ASP A 3 11.33 -6.71 -38.26
CA ASP A 3 11.74 -5.39 -38.74
C ASP A 3 10.76 -4.32 -38.34
N LEU A 4 9.47 -4.63 -38.30
CA LEU A 4 8.41 -3.76 -37.80
C LEU A 4 8.57 -3.41 -36.29
N GLU A 5 8.97 -4.39 -35.49
CA GLU A 5 9.24 -4.16 -34.05
C GLU A 5 10.39 -3.16 -33.85
N LYS A 6 11.44 -3.25 -34.64
CA LYS A 6 12.58 -2.31 -34.61
C LYS A 6 12.13 -0.88 -35.01
N GLU A 7 11.28 -0.76 -36.03
CA GLU A 7 10.75 0.52 -36.48
C GLU A 7 9.89 1.17 -35.39
N ILE A 8 9.02 0.40 -34.73
CA ILE A 8 8.21 0.89 -33.61
C ILE A 8 9.11 1.34 -32.47
N GLN A 9 10.08 0.51 -32.07
CA GLN A 9 11.04 0.89 -31.02
C GLN A 9 11.81 2.16 -31.36
N GLN A 10 12.20 2.34 -32.61
CA GLN A 10 12.91 3.54 -33.06
C GLN A 10 12.04 4.78 -32.92
N ARG A 11 10.75 4.71 -33.31
CA ARG A 11 9.82 5.83 -33.16
C ARG A 11 9.61 6.24 -31.71
N PHE A 12 9.56 5.28 -30.79
CA PHE A 12 9.39 5.54 -29.36
C PHE A 12 10.70 5.82 -28.61
N SER A 13 11.87 5.62 -29.21
CA SER A 13 13.17 5.73 -28.54
C SER A 13 13.50 7.13 -28.00
N GLY A 14 12.95 8.20 -28.62
CA GLY A 14 13.13 9.59 -28.19
C GLY A 14 12.29 9.98 -26.96
N ILE A 15 11.28 9.19 -26.63
CA ILE A 15 10.31 9.51 -25.58
C ILE A 15 10.90 9.21 -24.19
N LYS A 16 10.83 10.20 -23.29
CA LYS A 16 11.33 10.06 -21.91
C LYS A 16 10.28 9.38 -21.01
N PHE A 17 10.12 8.07 -21.15
CA PHE A 17 9.11 7.28 -20.45
C PHE A 17 9.11 7.46 -18.93
N ASN A 18 10.24 7.64 -18.27
CA ASN A 18 10.29 7.86 -16.82
C ASN A 18 9.47 9.07 -16.36
N ARG A 19 9.45 10.15 -17.15
CA ARG A 19 8.63 11.33 -16.82
C ARG A 19 7.14 11.05 -17.02
N ILE A 20 6.83 10.30 -18.06
CA ILE A 20 5.45 9.91 -18.38
C ILE A 20 4.92 8.98 -17.31
N ILE A 21 5.67 7.95 -16.93
CA ILE A 21 5.30 7.00 -15.88
C ILE A 21 5.06 7.73 -14.56
N ASN A 22 5.96 8.64 -14.16
CA ASN A 22 5.79 9.42 -12.94
C ASN A 22 4.49 10.24 -12.94
N HIS A 23 4.10 10.81 -14.09
CA HIS A 23 2.85 11.54 -14.19
C HIS A 23 1.64 10.59 -14.31
N LEU A 24 1.75 9.44 -14.99
CA LEU A 24 0.71 8.42 -15.04
C LEU A 24 0.34 7.94 -13.63
N ILE A 25 1.32 7.70 -12.77
CA ILE A 25 1.10 7.26 -11.39
C ILE A 25 0.26 8.29 -10.61
N THR A 26 0.30 9.58 -10.97
CA THR A 26 -0.56 10.60 -10.32
C THR A 26 -2.04 10.32 -10.51
N ALA A 27 -2.45 9.55 -11.54
CA ALA A 27 -3.83 9.12 -11.70
C ALA A 27 -4.37 8.30 -10.52
N ARG A 28 -3.49 7.61 -9.79
CA ARG A 28 -3.88 6.93 -8.55
C ARG A 28 -4.32 7.90 -7.47
N TYR A 29 -3.73 9.10 -7.43
CA TYR A 29 -4.07 10.12 -6.45
C TYR A 29 -5.31 10.91 -6.83
N PHE A 30 -5.46 11.24 -8.11
CA PHE A 30 -6.52 12.13 -8.61
C PHE A 30 -7.66 11.41 -9.35
N GLY A 31 -7.48 10.10 -9.63
CA GLY A 31 -8.42 9.30 -10.42
C GLY A 31 -8.09 9.27 -11.92
N TYR A 32 -7.37 10.25 -12.44
CA TYR A 32 -6.98 10.35 -13.85
C TYR A 32 -5.67 11.11 -14.03
N SER A 33 -5.02 10.89 -15.17
CA SER A 33 -3.93 11.72 -15.69
C SER A 33 -4.13 11.96 -17.18
N CYS A 34 -3.59 13.05 -17.70
CA CYS A 34 -3.72 13.41 -19.11
C CYS A 34 -2.42 14.01 -19.64
N PHE A 35 -2.17 13.75 -20.93
CA PHE A 35 -1.05 14.33 -21.67
C PHE A 35 -1.54 14.89 -22.99
N GLU A 36 -0.92 15.96 -23.44
CA GLU A 36 -0.99 16.38 -24.82
C GLU A 36 0.06 15.63 -25.64
N ILE A 37 -0.33 15.09 -26.79
CA ILE A 37 0.54 14.39 -27.71
C ILE A 37 1.08 15.41 -28.72
N VAL A 38 2.39 15.52 -28.79
CA VAL A 38 3.06 16.35 -29.79
C VAL A 38 3.64 15.42 -30.86
N TYR A 39 3.39 15.74 -32.11
CA TYR A 39 3.81 14.95 -33.25
C TYR A 39 4.92 15.65 -34.04
N ASN A 40 5.81 14.85 -34.62
CA ASN A 40 6.75 15.27 -35.65
C ASN A 40 6.03 15.50 -36.99
N GLU A 41 6.76 16.02 -37.98
CA GLU A 41 6.23 16.24 -39.34
C GLU A 41 5.78 14.93 -40.04
N ASP A 42 6.35 13.79 -39.67
CA ASP A 42 6.04 12.46 -40.18
C ASP A 42 4.91 11.77 -39.41
N PHE A 43 4.22 12.46 -38.51
CA PHE A 43 3.17 11.95 -37.62
C PHE A 43 3.66 10.93 -36.56
N SER A 44 4.96 10.73 -36.41
CA SER A 44 5.48 10.01 -35.24
C SER A 44 5.31 10.86 -33.97
N ILE A 45 5.18 10.18 -32.84
CA ILE A 45 5.05 10.87 -31.54
C ILE A 45 6.42 11.41 -31.11
N ASP A 46 6.54 12.74 -31.01
CA ASP A 46 7.76 13.40 -30.53
C ASP A 46 7.84 13.37 -28.99
N THR A 47 6.81 13.88 -28.34
CA THR A 47 6.79 13.93 -26.88
C THR A 47 5.38 13.98 -26.33
N LEU A 48 5.26 13.68 -25.03
CA LEU A 48 4.03 13.79 -24.26
C LEU A 48 4.17 14.88 -23.21
N ILE A 49 3.33 15.90 -23.29
CA ILE A 49 3.33 17.02 -22.33
C ILE A 49 2.27 16.76 -21.28
N PRO A 50 2.64 16.59 -19.99
CA PRO A 50 1.67 16.37 -18.92
C PRO A 50 0.79 17.60 -18.72
N ILE A 51 -0.52 17.36 -18.61
CA ILE A 51 -1.52 18.39 -18.34
C ILE A 51 -1.87 18.35 -16.84
N PRO A 52 -1.77 19.48 -16.12
CA PRO A 52 -2.17 19.55 -14.73
C PRO A 52 -3.63 19.17 -14.55
N TYR A 53 -3.94 18.39 -13.49
CA TYR A 53 -5.28 17.86 -13.23
C TYR A 53 -6.34 18.96 -13.07
N ASP A 54 -5.97 20.15 -12.58
CA ASP A 54 -6.87 21.30 -12.42
C ASP A 54 -7.49 21.82 -13.71
N TYR A 55 -6.84 21.55 -14.84
CA TYR A 55 -7.34 21.98 -16.15
C TYR A 55 -8.28 20.95 -16.80
N ILE A 56 -8.31 19.74 -16.27
CA ILE A 56 -9.09 18.65 -16.85
C ILE A 56 -10.47 18.61 -16.18
N ASN A 57 -11.50 18.62 -16.98
CA ASN A 57 -12.88 18.61 -16.51
C ASN A 57 -13.73 17.60 -17.31
N TYR A 58 -14.68 16.95 -16.64
CA TYR A 58 -15.69 16.16 -17.28
C TYR A 58 -17.03 16.91 -17.26
N ASP A 59 -17.50 17.32 -18.43
CA ASP A 59 -18.80 17.96 -18.55
C ASP A 59 -19.92 16.89 -18.51
N THR A 60 -20.63 16.85 -17.41
CA THR A 60 -21.73 15.88 -17.18
C THR A 60 -22.91 16.08 -18.12
N ARG A 61 -23.09 17.27 -18.71
CA ARG A 61 -24.19 17.56 -19.65
C ARG A 61 -23.87 17.01 -21.03
N THR A 62 -22.67 17.26 -21.52
CA THR A 62 -22.23 16.79 -22.84
C THR A 62 -21.60 15.39 -22.79
N LYS A 63 -21.33 14.86 -21.59
CA LYS A 63 -20.61 13.59 -21.34
C LYS A 63 -19.25 13.54 -22.04
N LYS A 64 -18.56 14.68 -22.08
CA LYS A 64 -17.26 14.81 -22.75
C LYS A 64 -16.20 15.34 -21.77
N TRP A 65 -14.98 14.87 -21.98
CA TRP A 65 -13.83 15.41 -21.34
C TRP A 65 -13.35 16.67 -22.05
N GLU A 66 -12.95 17.66 -21.28
CA GLU A 66 -12.49 18.97 -21.80
C GLU A 66 -11.34 19.51 -20.95
N ILE A 67 -10.44 20.26 -21.58
CA ILE A 67 -9.45 21.07 -20.90
C ILE A 67 -10.04 22.45 -20.74
N LYS A 68 -10.07 22.96 -19.51
CA LYS A 68 -10.59 24.26 -19.17
C LYS A 68 -9.44 25.17 -18.73
N VAL A 69 -9.15 26.19 -19.55
CA VAL A 69 -8.16 27.23 -19.22
C VAL A 69 -8.88 28.57 -19.22
N GLY A 70 -9.16 29.09 -18.04
CA GLY A 70 -10.00 30.29 -17.89
C GLY A 70 -11.42 30.06 -18.40
N SER A 71 -11.85 30.83 -19.41
CA SER A 71 -13.15 30.68 -20.09
C SER A 71 -13.11 29.75 -21.30
N ASN A 72 -11.92 29.36 -21.76
CA ASN A 72 -11.76 28.52 -22.94
C ASN A 72 -11.92 27.05 -22.58
N LYS A 73 -12.64 26.31 -23.44
CA LYS A 73 -12.90 24.88 -23.32
C LYS A 73 -12.39 24.18 -24.58
N ILE A 74 -11.50 23.23 -24.41
CA ILE A 74 -10.92 22.45 -25.51
C ILE A 74 -11.36 20.99 -25.29
N PRO A 75 -12.10 20.38 -26.23
CA PRO A 75 -12.48 18.98 -26.09
C PRO A 75 -11.25 18.07 -26.19
N LEU A 76 -11.19 17.05 -25.34
CA LEU A 76 -10.16 16.01 -25.44
C LEU A 76 -10.52 15.07 -26.59
N THR A 77 -9.74 15.14 -27.66
CA THR A 77 -9.80 14.19 -28.77
C THR A 77 -8.69 13.15 -28.59
N ARG A 78 -8.97 11.91 -28.97
CA ARG A 78 -8.07 10.78 -28.75
C ARG A 78 -6.73 10.93 -29.48
N GLU A 79 -6.78 11.54 -30.67
CA GLU A 79 -5.59 11.75 -31.50
C GLU A 79 -4.64 12.78 -30.92
N LYS A 80 -5.12 13.69 -30.09
CA LYS A 80 -4.33 14.79 -29.53
C LYS A 80 -4.00 14.62 -28.06
N PHE A 81 -4.82 13.85 -27.35
CA PHE A 81 -4.68 13.74 -25.90
C PHE A 81 -4.72 12.28 -25.46
N LEU A 82 -3.78 11.89 -24.63
CA LEU A 82 -3.77 10.63 -23.92
C LEU A 82 -4.41 10.84 -22.54
N LEU A 83 -5.64 10.35 -22.37
CA LEU A 83 -6.36 10.37 -21.09
C LEU A 83 -6.35 8.99 -20.46
N CYS A 84 -5.77 8.89 -19.28
CA CYS A 84 -5.65 7.65 -18.52
C CYS A 84 -6.48 7.74 -17.24
N ILE A 85 -7.45 6.83 -17.08
CA ILE A 85 -8.40 6.83 -15.96
C ILE A 85 -8.12 5.63 -15.06
N HIS A 86 -7.79 5.90 -13.81
CA HIS A 86 -7.50 4.87 -12.82
C HIS A 86 -8.78 4.29 -12.24
N LYS A 87 -8.92 2.95 -12.27
CA LYS A 87 -10.10 2.22 -11.73
C LYS A 87 -11.43 2.83 -12.19
N TRP A 88 -11.55 3.00 -13.51
CA TRP A 88 -12.79 3.50 -14.10
C TRP A 88 -13.96 2.55 -13.82
N ASN A 89 -15.11 3.13 -13.53
CA ASN A 89 -16.38 2.43 -13.53
C ASN A 89 -17.52 3.38 -13.99
N PRO A 90 -18.68 2.85 -14.40
CA PRO A 90 -19.79 3.69 -14.88
C PRO A 90 -20.32 4.73 -13.89
N ALA A 91 -20.18 4.47 -12.59
CA ALA A 91 -20.59 5.40 -11.53
C ALA A 91 -19.53 6.47 -11.25
N LYS A 92 -18.27 6.20 -11.58
CA LYS A 92 -17.11 7.08 -11.33
C LYS A 92 -16.33 7.31 -12.62
N VAL A 93 -16.90 8.10 -13.52
CA VAL A 93 -16.31 8.40 -14.84
C VAL A 93 -14.91 9.03 -14.73
N MET A 94 -14.67 9.80 -13.66
CA MET A 94 -13.37 10.41 -13.38
C MET A 94 -12.37 9.47 -12.71
N GLY A 95 -12.70 8.18 -12.63
CA GLY A 95 -11.87 7.19 -11.96
C GLY A 95 -11.98 7.23 -10.43
N THR A 96 -11.22 6.38 -9.78
CA THR A 96 -11.19 6.28 -8.31
C THR A 96 -9.88 6.83 -7.77
N SER A 97 -9.97 7.90 -6.99
CA SER A 97 -8.84 8.51 -6.29
C SER A 97 -8.57 7.79 -4.97
N ILE A 98 -7.30 7.54 -4.66
CA ILE A 98 -6.91 7.00 -3.35
C ILE A 98 -7.17 8.02 -2.23
N PHE A 99 -7.10 9.32 -2.52
CA PHE A 99 -7.44 10.37 -1.56
C PHE A 99 -8.90 10.30 -1.12
N GLU A 100 -9.81 9.91 -2.02
CA GLU A 100 -11.22 9.71 -1.68
C GLU A 100 -11.37 8.59 -0.65
N CYS A 101 -10.63 7.48 -0.81
CA CYS A 101 -10.63 6.36 0.14
C CYS A 101 -10.00 6.75 1.49
N CYS A 102 -9.04 7.66 1.49
CA CYS A 102 -8.32 8.09 2.69
C CYS A 102 -8.98 9.27 3.42
N GLN A 103 -9.93 9.96 2.79
CA GLN A 103 -10.46 11.23 3.28
C GLN A 103 -11.03 11.13 4.70
N GLN A 104 -11.85 10.13 4.97
CA GLN A 104 -12.48 9.99 6.29
C GLN A 104 -11.43 9.70 7.38
N ALA A 105 -10.53 8.76 7.14
CA ALA A 105 -9.47 8.43 8.09
C ALA A 105 -8.53 9.62 8.37
N PHE A 106 -8.26 10.45 7.35
CA PHE A 106 -7.47 11.67 7.51
C PHE A 106 -8.19 12.72 8.37
N LEU A 107 -9.49 12.91 8.16
CA LEU A 107 -10.30 13.85 8.95
C LEU A 107 -10.40 13.39 10.40
N ASP A 108 -10.66 12.12 10.64
CA ASP A 108 -10.78 11.54 11.98
C ASP A 108 -9.44 11.64 12.72
N LYS A 109 -8.32 11.29 12.07
CA LYS A 109 -6.97 11.47 12.63
C LYS A 109 -6.70 12.91 13.03
N SER A 110 -7.03 13.86 12.15
CA SER A 110 -6.84 15.30 12.40
C SER A 110 -7.71 15.80 13.55
N MET A 111 -8.92 15.24 13.73
CA MET A 111 -9.80 15.53 14.85
C MET A 111 -9.20 15.02 16.16
N PHE A 112 -8.71 13.79 16.21
CA PHE A 112 -8.08 13.22 17.41
C PHE A 112 -6.84 13.99 17.82
N GLN A 113 -6.00 14.40 16.86
CA GLN A 113 -4.82 15.25 17.13
C GLN A 113 -5.21 16.60 17.74
N ARG A 114 -6.30 17.21 17.25
CA ARG A 114 -6.81 18.45 17.81
C ARG A 114 -7.29 18.24 19.24
N GLN A 115 -8.05 17.20 19.49
CA GLN A 115 -8.53 16.87 20.84
C GLN A 115 -7.40 16.61 21.83
N LEU A 116 -6.33 15.90 21.38
CA LEU A 116 -5.12 15.71 22.20
C LEU A 116 -4.45 17.06 22.55
N ARG A 117 -4.37 17.99 21.61
CA ARG A 117 -3.82 19.33 21.87
C ARG A 117 -4.70 20.11 22.85
N GLU A 118 -6.01 20.08 22.67
CA GLU A 118 -6.95 20.72 23.58
C GLU A 118 -6.86 20.14 25.01
N ILE A 119 -6.66 18.83 25.14
CA ILE A 119 -6.41 18.19 26.42
C ILE A 119 -5.08 18.65 27.00
N ALA A 120 -4.00 18.65 26.19
CA ALA A 120 -2.70 19.10 26.62
C ALA A 120 -2.71 20.58 27.05
N GLU A 121 -3.40 21.44 26.33
CA GLU A 121 -3.56 22.86 26.68
C GLU A 121 -4.38 23.05 27.97
N LYS A 122 -5.48 22.32 28.15
CA LYS A 122 -6.34 22.46 29.33
C LYS A 122 -5.73 21.81 30.59
N TYR A 123 -5.00 20.74 30.41
CA TYR A 123 -4.52 19.90 31.51
C TYR A 123 -3.00 19.81 31.60
N GLY A 124 -2.27 20.32 30.60
CA GLY A 124 -0.82 20.48 30.64
C GLY A 124 -0.36 21.58 31.58
N ASP A 125 -1.21 22.59 31.78
CA ASP A 125 -0.98 23.64 32.75
C ASP A 125 -1.52 23.21 34.13
N LEU A 126 -0.78 23.59 35.17
CA LEU A 126 -1.17 23.31 36.56
C LEU A 126 -2.45 24.08 36.86
N ILE A 127 -3.57 23.36 37.09
CA ILE A 127 -4.80 23.98 37.61
C ILE A 127 -4.65 24.10 39.11
N VAL A 128 -4.50 25.32 39.58
CA VAL A 128 -4.40 25.61 41.00
C VAL A 128 -5.80 25.96 41.55
N ILE A 129 -6.31 25.13 42.45
CA ILE A 129 -7.51 25.41 43.17
C ILE A 129 -7.12 26.10 44.45
N TYR A 130 -7.69 27.25 44.71
CA TYR A 130 -7.45 27.98 45.95
C TYR A 130 -8.77 28.28 46.66
N PRO A 131 -8.88 27.94 47.96
CA PRO A 131 -10.02 28.33 48.76
C PRO A 131 -9.93 29.82 49.15
N TYR A 132 -11.06 30.48 49.13
CA TYR A 132 -11.19 31.86 49.68
C TYR A 132 -12.42 31.96 50.54
N ASP A 133 -12.37 32.84 51.58
CA ASP A 133 -13.49 33.10 52.46
C ASP A 133 -14.64 33.76 51.71
N VAL A 134 -15.86 33.26 51.88
CA VAL A 134 -17.06 33.83 51.29
C VAL A 134 -17.24 35.33 51.64
N ASN A 135 -16.78 35.74 52.83
CA ASN A 135 -16.83 37.11 53.30
C ASN A 135 -15.62 37.94 52.92
N MET A 136 -14.67 37.43 52.10
CA MET A 136 -13.47 38.14 51.67
C MET A 136 -13.86 39.32 50.76
N GLU A 137 -13.28 40.49 51.00
CA GLU A 137 -13.44 41.65 50.11
C GLU A 137 -13.00 41.35 48.69
N GLU A 138 -13.73 41.88 47.72
CA GLU A 138 -13.50 41.60 46.29
C GLU A 138 -12.07 41.95 45.81
N LYS A 139 -11.50 43.03 46.36
CA LYS A 139 -10.12 43.43 46.07
C LYS A 139 -9.11 42.39 46.54
N ALA A 140 -9.27 41.91 47.76
CA ALA A 140 -8.39 40.89 48.33
C ALA A 140 -8.50 39.56 47.57
N ARG A 141 -9.70 39.20 47.13
CA ARG A 141 -9.95 38.03 46.30
C ARG A 141 -9.27 38.13 44.92
N GLU A 142 -9.32 39.31 44.33
CA GLU A 142 -8.66 39.54 43.03
C GLU A 142 -7.14 39.57 43.13
N GLU A 143 -6.56 40.11 44.22
CA GLU A 143 -5.13 40.03 44.51
C GLU A 143 -4.68 38.58 44.74
N LEU A 144 -5.47 37.77 45.47
CA LEU A 144 -5.21 36.36 45.66
C LEU A 144 -5.23 35.60 44.33
N ARG A 145 -6.26 35.87 43.49
CA ARG A 145 -6.35 35.28 42.15
C ARG A 145 -5.11 35.59 41.29
N LYS A 146 -4.70 36.86 41.21
CA LYS A 146 -3.54 37.30 40.48
C LYS A 146 -2.25 36.66 40.99
N SER A 147 -2.13 36.48 42.30
CA SER A 147 -0.98 35.81 42.91
C SER A 147 -0.90 34.34 42.50
N VAL A 148 -2.05 33.65 42.45
CA VAL A 148 -2.14 32.24 42.03
C VAL A 148 -1.91 32.09 40.53
N GLU A 149 -2.50 32.96 39.72
CA GLU A 149 -2.29 32.99 38.25
C GLU A 149 -0.85 33.31 37.87
N GLY A 150 -0.12 34.05 38.73
CA GLY A 150 1.32 34.31 38.56
C GLY A 150 2.23 33.09 38.75
N ILE A 151 1.69 31.97 39.26
CA ILE A 151 2.41 30.72 39.41
C ILE A 151 2.49 30.00 38.05
N ARG A 152 3.49 30.32 37.25
CA ARG A 152 3.82 29.67 35.97
C ARG A 152 2.69 29.63 34.93
N GLY A 153 1.83 30.65 34.86
CA GLY A 153 0.75 30.68 33.89
C GLY A 153 -0.39 29.67 34.17
N ALA A 154 -0.47 29.19 35.40
CA ALA A 154 -1.48 28.23 35.80
C ALA A 154 -2.90 28.81 35.70
N SER A 155 -3.82 28.00 35.18
CA SER A 155 -5.24 28.29 35.29
C SER A 155 -5.65 28.18 36.75
N SER A 156 -6.45 29.14 37.27
CA SER A 156 -6.85 29.16 38.65
C SER A 156 -8.38 29.06 38.80
N ILE A 157 -8.82 28.24 39.77
CA ILE A 157 -10.21 28.13 40.13
C ILE A 157 -10.33 28.49 41.61
N GLY A 158 -11.09 29.57 41.87
CA GLY A 158 -11.43 29.95 43.21
C GLY A 158 -12.64 29.20 43.75
N ALA A 159 -12.50 28.53 44.89
CA ALA A 159 -13.60 27.85 45.56
C ALA A 159 -14.04 28.71 46.79
N PRO A 160 -15.27 29.21 46.83
CA PRO A 160 -15.80 29.91 48.02
C PRO A 160 -16.02 28.92 49.16
N VAL A 161 -15.50 29.23 50.30
CA VAL A 161 -15.56 28.39 51.50
C VAL A 161 -15.91 29.27 52.71
N ASP A 162 -16.75 28.75 53.61
CA ASP A 162 -16.93 29.37 54.92
C ASP A 162 -15.91 28.78 55.89
N PHE A 163 -14.91 29.57 56.27
CA PHE A 163 -13.87 29.13 57.20
C PHE A 163 -14.38 28.94 58.64
N ASN A 164 -15.62 29.25 58.93
CA ASN A 164 -16.23 28.97 60.20
C ASN A 164 -16.81 27.56 60.30
N GLU A 165 -16.93 26.83 59.18
CA GLU A 165 -17.36 25.43 59.12
C GLU A 165 -16.12 24.50 58.98
N GLU A 166 -16.30 23.24 59.40
CA GLU A 166 -15.24 22.21 59.20
C GLU A 166 -14.94 21.99 57.70
N PHE A 167 -13.87 22.58 57.24
CA PHE A 167 -13.47 22.58 55.84
C PHE A 167 -12.50 21.44 55.55
N ASP A 168 -12.88 20.53 54.66
CA ASP A 168 -12.02 19.45 54.17
C ASP A 168 -11.47 19.76 52.77
N LEU A 169 -10.23 20.23 52.72
CA LEU A 169 -9.49 20.54 51.48
C LEU A 169 -9.48 19.37 50.49
N LYS A 170 -9.50 18.12 50.98
CA LYS A 170 -9.50 16.94 50.15
C LYS A 170 -10.79 16.76 49.35
N LYS A 171 -11.94 17.18 49.88
CA LYS A 171 -13.21 17.11 49.16
C LYS A 171 -13.29 18.09 48.00
N VAL A 172 -12.63 19.24 48.09
CA VAL A 172 -12.56 20.22 46.99
C VAL A 172 -11.56 19.76 45.92
N ILE A 173 -10.47 19.13 46.32
CA ILE A 173 -9.45 18.59 45.39
C ILE A 173 -9.95 17.31 44.71
N ASP A 174 -10.80 16.51 45.36
CA ASP A 174 -11.37 15.30 44.76
C ASP A 174 -12.32 15.61 43.57
N PHE A 175 -12.81 16.83 43.44
CA PHE A 175 -13.67 17.25 42.34
C PHE A 175 -12.89 17.41 41.00
N ILE A 176 -11.57 17.46 41.02
CA ILE A 176 -10.75 17.63 39.83
C ILE A 176 -9.61 16.61 39.87
N LYS A 177 -9.98 15.34 39.90
CA LYS A 177 -9.02 14.29 39.51
C LYS A 177 -8.92 14.28 37.99
N LEU A 178 -7.90 14.99 37.50
CA LEU A 178 -7.38 14.90 36.15
C LEU A 178 -6.98 13.45 35.74
N SER A 179 -6.95 12.52 36.72
CA SER A 179 -6.62 11.11 36.51
C SER A 179 -7.69 10.30 35.76
N ASP A 180 -8.90 10.86 35.58
CA ASP A 180 -10.01 10.15 34.93
C ASP A 180 -10.03 10.35 33.38
N LEU A 181 -9.21 11.25 32.88
CA LEU A 181 -8.99 11.42 31.45
C LEU A 181 -7.75 10.63 31.05
N ASP A 182 -7.98 9.51 30.37
CA ASP A 182 -6.90 8.75 29.77
C ASP A 182 -6.61 9.25 28.34
N PRO A 183 -5.55 10.06 28.15
CA PRO A 183 -5.20 10.56 26.82
C PRO A 183 -4.76 9.44 25.86
N SER A 184 -4.46 8.25 26.37
CA SER A 184 -4.05 7.11 25.58
C SER A 184 -5.12 6.69 24.59
N ILE A 185 -6.41 6.83 24.93
CA ILE A 185 -7.53 6.53 24.05
C ILE A 185 -7.42 7.30 22.72
N TYR A 186 -7.11 8.60 22.78
CA TYR A 186 -6.98 9.42 21.57
C TYR A 186 -5.74 9.04 20.75
N THR A 187 -4.66 8.65 21.43
CA THR A 187 -3.43 8.16 20.77
C THR A 187 -3.70 6.83 20.06
N GLU A 188 -4.43 5.92 20.69
CA GLU A 188 -4.84 4.65 20.09
C GLU A 188 -5.74 4.86 18.87
N LEU A 189 -6.73 5.75 18.97
CA LEU A 189 -7.61 6.10 17.86
C LEU A 189 -6.84 6.76 16.71
N GLU A 190 -5.91 7.67 17.00
CA GLU A 190 -5.04 8.27 16.00
C GLU A 190 -4.19 7.21 15.29
N ASN A 191 -3.58 6.29 16.02
CA ASN A 191 -2.78 5.19 15.46
C ASN A 191 -3.63 4.29 14.58
N ARG A 192 -4.85 3.95 14.99
CA ARG A 192 -5.78 3.16 14.19
C ARG A 192 -6.13 3.84 12.85
N GLU A 193 -6.36 5.15 12.85
CA GLU A 193 -6.64 5.88 11.61
C GLU A 193 -5.37 6.01 10.74
N LYS A 194 -4.18 6.14 11.36
CA LYS A 194 -2.89 6.08 10.66
C LYS A 194 -2.69 4.73 9.97
N GLU A 195 -2.99 3.63 10.65
CA GLU A 195 -2.92 2.27 10.08
C GLU A 195 -3.85 2.11 8.87
N LYS A 196 -5.09 2.59 8.97
CA LYS A 196 -6.03 2.59 7.84
C LYS A 196 -5.49 3.38 6.63
N LEU A 197 -4.88 4.55 6.87
CA LEU A 197 -4.25 5.33 5.81
C LEU A 197 -3.11 4.56 5.14
N ILE A 198 -2.23 3.95 5.94
CA ILE A 198 -1.12 3.14 5.44
C ILE A 198 -1.65 1.94 4.63
N GLN A 199 -2.64 1.23 5.17
CA GLN A 199 -3.25 0.09 4.51
C GLN A 199 -3.90 0.48 3.17
N ASN A 200 -4.63 1.59 3.11
CA ASN A 200 -5.23 2.07 1.87
C ASN A 200 -4.19 2.48 0.83
N ILE A 201 -3.06 3.04 1.24
CA ILE A 201 -2.03 3.54 0.32
C ILE A 201 -1.07 2.44 -0.11
N LEU A 202 -0.62 1.60 0.81
CA LEU A 202 0.44 0.60 0.59
C LEU A 202 -0.09 -0.85 0.52
N GLY A 203 -1.37 -1.09 0.81
CA GLY A 203 -1.94 -2.44 0.90
C GLY A 203 -1.53 -3.21 2.15
N SER A 204 -0.61 -2.67 2.97
CA SER A 204 -0.05 -3.35 4.14
C SER A 204 0.40 -2.34 5.20
N THR A 205 0.28 -2.67 6.48
CA THR A 205 0.67 -1.81 7.60
C THR A 205 2.12 -2.02 8.06
N LEU A 206 2.66 -3.22 7.91
CA LEU A 206 3.97 -3.60 8.47
C LEU A 206 5.19 -3.11 7.67
N THR A 207 5.01 -2.66 6.43
CA THR A 207 6.12 -2.12 5.62
C THR A 207 6.69 -0.81 6.16
N MET A 208 5.96 -0.11 7.03
CA MET A 208 6.35 1.20 7.59
C MET A 208 6.61 1.18 9.09
N ASP A 209 6.16 0.17 9.81
CA ASP A 209 6.28 0.10 11.26
C ASP A 209 7.37 -0.91 11.66
N ASN A 210 8.61 -0.40 11.80
CA ASN A 210 9.73 -1.15 12.39
C ASN A 210 9.58 -1.28 13.93
N GLY A 211 8.38 -1.07 14.44
CA GLY A 211 8.06 -1.20 15.86
C GLY A 211 8.15 -2.64 16.33
N GLY A 212 9.34 -3.01 16.77
CA GLY A 212 9.79 -3.98 17.77
C GLY A 212 8.91 -5.18 18.17
N GLY A 213 7.94 -5.59 17.41
CA GLY A 213 7.23 -6.84 17.61
C GLY A 213 7.85 -7.91 16.73
N ALA A 214 8.36 -8.99 17.33
CA ALA A 214 8.82 -10.18 16.64
C ALA A 214 7.63 -10.82 15.87
N GLY A 215 7.21 -10.17 14.79
CA GLY A 215 6.27 -10.73 13.83
C GLY A 215 6.93 -11.96 13.21
N SER A 216 6.21 -13.06 13.21
CA SER A 216 6.63 -14.28 12.54
C SER A 216 7.04 -13.93 11.10
N TYR A 217 8.09 -14.54 10.57
CA TYR A 217 8.56 -14.41 9.18
C TYR A 217 7.40 -14.55 8.16
N SER A 218 6.46 -15.45 8.44
CA SER A 218 5.24 -15.64 7.64
C SER A 218 4.32 -14.40 7.62
N LEU A 219 4.22 -13.65 8.72
CA LEU A 219 3.43 -12.43 8.76
C LEU A 219 4.08 -11.31 7.93
N GLY A 220 5.42 -11.19 7.99
CA GLY A 220 6.18 -10.28 7.14
C GLY A 220 5.97 -10.57 5.65
N GLN A 221 5.92 -11.83 5.27
CA GLN A 221 5.70 -12.25 3.89
C GLN A 221 4.30 -11.89 3.38
N VAL A 222 3.26 -12.13 4.17
CA VAL A 222 1.88 -11.73 3.81
C VAL A 222 1.75 -10.21 3.59
N HIS A 223 2.48 -9.41 4.37
CA HIS A 223 2.47 -7.96 4.20
C HIS A 223 3.26 -7.50 2.97
N GLN A 224 4.34 -8.19 2.64
CA GLN A 224 5.09 -7.96 1.40
C GLN A 224 4.22 -8.31 0.18
N ASP A 225 3.50 -9.41 0.21
CA ASP A 225 2.57 -9.82 -0.84
C ASP A 225 1.50 -8.75 -1.10
N GLY A 226 0.94 -8.15 -0.04
CA GLY A 226 -0.03 -7.06 -0.15
C GLY A 226 0.55 -5.80 -0.81
N PHE A 227 1.79 -5.45 -0.50
CA PHE A 227 2.48 -4.34 -1.15
C PHE A 227 2.79 -4.65 -2.63
N GLU A 228 3.26 -5.86 -2.92
CA GLU A 228 3.56 -6.30 -4.28
C GLU A 228 2.31 -6.29 -5.17
N GLN A 229 1.14 -6.70 -4.67
CA GLN A 229 -0.13 -6.59 -5.39
C GLN A 229 -0.46 -5.13 -5.78
N VAL A 230 -0.21 -4.17 -4.89
CA VAL A 230 -0.39 -2.74 -5.20
C VAL A 230 0.57 -2.29 -6.29
N VAL A 231 1.83 -2.75 -6.25
CA VAL A 231 2.83 -2.43 -7.28
C VAL A 231 2.42 -3.05 -8.61
N GLU A 232 2.01 -4.31 -8.65
CA GLU A 232 1.52 -4.99 -9.85
C GLU A 232 0.31 -4.27 -10.47
N GLU A 233 -0.64 -3.84 -9.64
CA GLU A 233 -1.80 -3.07 -10.10
C GLU A 233 -1.39 -1.74 -10.76
N ILE A 234 -0.39 -1.05 -10.18
CA ILE A 234 0.16 0.18 -10.76
C ILE A 234 0.88 -0.12 -12.07
N CYS A 235 1.70 -1.17 -12.11
CA CYS A 235 2.40 -1.57 -13.33
C CYS A 235 1.41 -1.89 -14.46
N LYS A 236 0.36 -2.65 -14.16
CA LYS A 236 -0.70 -2.96 -15.11
C LYS A 236 -1.40 -1.70 -15.61
N PHE A 237 -1.78 -0.78 -14.71
CA PHE A 237 -2.37 0.49 -15.10
C PHE A 237 -1.46 1.29 -16.03
N VAL A 238 -0.15 1.32 -15.76
CA VAL A 238 0.84 2.03 -16.59
C VAL A 238 0.95 1.38 -17.97
N THR A 239 1.08 0.05 -18.04
CA THR A 239 1.18 -0.67 -19.32
C THR A 239 -0.09 -0.52 -20.16
N ASP A 240 -1.28 -0.65 -19.55
CA ASP A 240 -2.57 -0.44 -20.22
C ASP A 240 -2.70 1.01 -20.73
N SER A 241 -2.19 1.98 -19.96
CA SER A 241 -2.19 3.39 -20.37
C SER A 241 -1.24 3.65 -21.54
N LEU A 242 -0.05 3.08 -21.50
CA LEU A 242 0.93 3.20 -22.58
C LEU A 242 0.50 2.45 -23.84
N PHE A 243 -0.28 1.38 -23.72
CA PHE A 243 -0.83 0.65 -24.85
C PHE A 243 -1.69 1.56 -25.75
N GLN A 244 -2.36 2.56 -25.19
CA GLN A 244 -3.11 3.54 -25.97
C GLN A 244 -2.22 4.33 -26.96
N LEU A 245 -0.91 4.49 -26.65
CA LEU A 245 0.04 5.12 -27.56
C LEU A 245 0.31 4.24 -28.80
N LEU A 246 0.39 2.91 -28.62
CA LEU A 246 0.49 1.98 -29.74
C LEU A 246 -0.77 2.01 -30.59
N GLU A 247 -1.95 2.12 -29.98
CA GLU A 247 -3.21 2.27 -30.71
C GLU A 247 -3.25 3.56 -31.53
N ILE A 248 -2.75 4.68 -30.97
CA ILE A 248 -2.69 5.96 -31.69
C ILE A 248 -1.64 5.92 -32.80
N ASP A 249 -0.43 5.43 -32.52
CA ASP A 249 0.64 5.27 -33.53
C ASP A 249 0.18 4.37 -34.68
N SER A 250 -0.54 3.28 -34.37
CA SER A 250 -1.08 2.37 -35.38
C SER A 250 -2.07 3.00 -36.35
N MET A 251 -2.79 4.06 -35.93
CA MET A 251 -3.71 4.78 -36.82
C MET A 251 -2.96 5.50 -37.96
N PHE A 252 -1.72 5.94 -37.70
CA PHE A 252 -0.91 6.62 -38.69
C PHE A 252 -0.03 5.67 -39.52
N PHE A 253 0.45 4.58 -38.91
CA PHE A 253 1.42 3.67 -39.52
C PHE A 253 0.82 2.31 -39.95
N GLY A 254 -0.45 2.02 -39.65
CA GLY A 254 -1.21 0.92 -40.26
C GLY A 254 -0.80 -0.49 -39.83
N TYR A 255 -0.35 -0.67 -38.59
CA TYR A 255 -0.08 -2.00 -38.02
C TYR A 255 -1.14 -2.40 -36.99
N ASN A 256 -1.16 -3.68 -36.59
CA ASN A 256 -2.06 -4.14 -35.54
C ASN A 256 -1.42 -3.91 -34.15
N PRO A 257 -1.95 -3.01 -33.30
CA PRO A 257 -1.33 -2.72 -32.02
C PRO A 257 -1.35 -3.91 -31.03
N LYS A 258 -2.26 -4.88 -31.23
CA LYS A 258 -2.35 -6.07 -30.36
C LYS A 258 -1.18 -7.05 -30.48
N ASP A 259 -0.37 -6.90 -31.53
CA ASP A 259 0.81 -7.73 -31.72
C ASP A 259 2.02 -7.23 -30.90
N PHE A 260 1.86 -6.12 -30.20
CA PHE A 260 2.92 -5.45 -29.43
C PHE A 260 2.42 -5.09 -28.04
N GLU A 261 3.35 -5.01 -27.09
CA GLU A 261 3.07 -4.58 -25.72
C GLU A 261 4.22 -3.78 -25.14
N PHE A 262 3.91 -2.89 -24.19
CA PHE A 262 4.93 -2.28 -23.35
C PHE A 262 5.22 -3.21 -22.17
N VAL A 263 6.49 -3.55 -21.99
CA VAL A 263 6.94 -4.37 -20.85
C VAL A 263 7.67 -3.47 -19.87
N LEU A 264 7.21 -3.46 -18.62
CA LEU A 264 7.92 -2.82 -17.52
C LEU A 264 8.83 -3.86 -16.87
N GLU A 265 10.12 -3.75 -17.10
CA GLU A 265 11.10 -4.63 -16.48
C GLU A 265 11.45 -4.12 -15.07
N LYS A 266 11.38 -5.00 -14.08
CA LYS A 266 11.87 -4.72 -12.73
C LYS A 266 13.39 -4.62 -12.78
N ILE A 267 13.93 -3.44 -12.46
CA ILE A 267 15.38 -3.28 -12.33
C ILE A 267 15.77 -3.87 -10.98
N TYR A 268 16.38 -5.04 -11.01
CA TYR A 268 16.93 -5.70 -9.84
C TYR A 268 18.29 -5.11 -9.48
N THR A 269 18.48 -4.74 -8.22
CA THR A 269 19.80 -4.42 -7.70
C THR A 269 20.65 -5.70 -7.64
N GLU A 270 21.98 -5.57 -7.50
CA GLU A 270 22.83 -6.77 -7.30
C GLU A 270 22.41 -7.55 -6.04
N ALA A 271 21.98 -6.87 -4.99
CA ALA A 271 21.45 -7.49 -3.78
C ALA A 271 20.18 -8.31 -4.05
N ASP A 272 19.24 -7.78 -4.82
CA ASP A 272 18.00 -8.47 -5.20
C ASP A 272 18.31 -9.72 -6.04
N LYS A 273 19.31 -9.66 -6.92
CA LYS A 273 19.73 -10.82 -7.73
C LYS A 273 20.30 -11.92 -6.87
N VAL A 274 21.15 -11.57 -5.89
CA VAL A 274 21.73 -12.54 -4.95
C VAL A 274 20.64 -13.17 -4.08
N GLU A 275 19.63 -12.40 -3.67
CA GLU A 275 18.50 -12.91 -2.89
C GLU A 275 17.63 -13.87 -3.72
N GLN A 276 17.33 -13.53 -4.97
CA GLN A 276 16.63 -14.43 -5.90
C GLN A 276 17.40 -15.72 -6.19
N GLU A 277 18.73 -15.63 -6.32
CA GLU A 277 19.54 -16.82 -6.49
C GLU A 277 19.47 -17.73 -5.25
N LYS A 278 19.55 -17.16 -4.04
CA LYS A 278 19.39 -17.90 -2.79
C LYS A 278 18.00 -18.54 -2.66
N GLU A 279 16.94 -17.82 -3.04
CA GLU A 279 15.58 -18.39 -3.05
C GLU A 279 15.45 -19.53 -4.05
N LYS A 280 16.03 -19.39 -5.26
CA LYS A 280 16.07 -20.48 -6.25
C LYS A 280 16.85 -21.68 -5.75
N GLU A 281 17.96 -21.47 -5.06
CA GLU A 281 18.75 -22.55 -4.45
C GLU A 281 18.00 -23.22 -3.31
N ASN A 282 17.31 -22.46 -2.45
CA ASN A 282 16.45 -22.99 -1.39
C ASN A 282 15.30 -23.82 -1.96
N LEU A 283 14.64 -23.32 -3.00
CA LEU A 283 13.59 -24.09 -3.70
C LEU A 283 14.12 -25.38 -4.31
N LYS A 284 15.33 -25.35 -4.90
CA LYS A 284 15.99 -26.57 -5.41
C LYS A 284 16.30 -27.55 -4.28
N SER A 285 16.77 -27.06 -3.13
CA SER A 285 17.04 -27.88 -1.95
C SER A 285 15.77 -28.55 -1.42
N ILE A 286 14.68 -27.78 -1.27
CA ILE A 286 13.37 -28.32 -0.85
C ILE A 286 12.84 -29.35 -1.84
N LYS A 287 13.00 -29.10 -3.14
CA LYS A 287 12.63 -30.04 -4.20
C LYS A 287 13.41 -31.36 -4.09
N LEU A 288 14.72 -31.27 -3.87
CA LEU A 288 15.59 -32.45 -3.66
C LEU A 288 15.19 -33.23 -2.41
N ASP A 289 14.92 -32.56 -1.29
CA ASP A 289 14.47 -33.20 -0.05
C ASP A 289 13.14 -33.94 -0.24
N ASN A 290 12.21 -33.35 -0.95
CA ASN A 290 10.93 -33.99 -1.27
C ASN A 290 11.12 -35.24 -2.16
N MET A 291 12.02 -35.16 -3.14
CA MET A 291 12.36 -36.29 -3.98
C MET A 291 13.05 -37.44 -3.19
N LEU A 292 13.97 -37.10 -2.28
CA LEU A 292 14.59 -38.05 -1.38
C LEU A 292 13.54 -38.76 -0.50
N LYS A 293 12.57 -38.01 0.01
CA LYS A 293 11.45 -38.57 0.77
C LYS A 293 10.62 -39.52 -0.07
N LEU A 294 10.31 -39.20 -1.33
CA LEU A 294 9.59 -40.06 -2.26
C LEU A 294 10.37 -41.32 -2.57
N SER A 295 11.70 -41.20 -2.83
CA SER A 295 12.57 -42.33 -3.03
C SER A 295 12.65 -43.26 -1.81
N ASN A 296 12.70 -42.73 -0.60
CA ASN A 296 12.72 -43.47 0.66
C ASN A 296 11.40 -44.25 0.92
N ILE A 297 10.29 -43.76 0.36
CA ILE A 297 8.97 -44.43 0.43
C ILE A 297 8.84 -45.57 -0.63
N GLY A 298 9.86 -45.72 -1.51
CA GLY A 298 9.93 -46.80 -2.48
C GLY A 298 9.51 -46.38 -3.92
N TYR A 299 9.29 -45.13 -4.20
CA TYR A 299 9.04 -44.64 -5.57
C TYR A 299 10.33 -44.54 -6.37
N LYS A 300 10.35 -45.15 -7.56
CA LYS A 300 11.44 -44.98 -8.53
C LYS A 300 11.14 -43.78 -9.42
N LEU A 301 11.94 -42.73 -9.30
CA LEU A 301 11.85 -41.53 -10.15
C LEU A 301 12.61 -41.78 -11.44
N SER A 302 12.03 -41.41 -12.60
CA SER A 302 12.74 -41.44 -13.87
C SER A 302 13.77 -40.31 -13.97
N LYS A 303 14.88 -40.55 -14.69
CA LYS A 303 15.92 -39.52 -14.93
C LYS A 303 15.33 -38.27 -15.62
N VAL A 304 14.47 -38.48 -16.60
CA VAL A 304 13.79 -37.41 -17.36
C VAL A 304 12.98 -36.53 -16.40
N TYR A 305 12.19 -37.14 -15.52
CA TYR A 305 11.39 -36.40 -14.53
C TYR A 305 12.26 -35.62 -13.53
N LEU A 306 13.37 -36.22 -13.09
CA LEU A 306 14.33 -35.57 -12.20
C LEU A 306 15.01 -34.36 -12.86
N ALA A 307 15.42 -34.52 -14.11
CA ALA A 307 16.05 -33.45 -14.88
C ALA A 307 15.10 -32.28 -15.11
N GLU A 308 13.87 -32.57 -15.55
CA GLU A 308 12.82 -31.58 -15.80
C GLU A 308 12.42 -30.84 -14.51
N TYR A 309 12.18 -31.58 -13.43
CA TYR A 309 11.77 -30.99 -12.15
C TYR A 309 12.87 -30.15 -11.47
N LEU A 310 14.13 -30.53 -11.59
CA LEU A 310 15.26 -29.78 -11.05
C LEU A 310 15.73 -28.67 -11.98
N GLY A 311 15.32 -28.69 -13.25
CA GLY A 311 15.75 -27.74 -14.27
C GLY A 311 17.23 -27.88 -14.62
N ILE A 312 17.74 -29.13 -14.68
CA ILE A 312 19.10 -29.48 -15.06
C ILE A 312 19.09 -30.38 -16.31
N ASP A 313 20.17 -30.40 -17.04
CA ASP A 313 20.29 -31.27 -18.22
C ASP A 313 20.32 -32.76 -17.81
N GLU A 314 19.60 -33.59 -18.54
CA GLU A 314 19.53 -35.05 -18.30
C GLU A 314 20.93 -35.71 -18.32
N VAL A 315 21.82 -35.18 -19.11
CA VAL A 315 23.20 -35.68 -19.27
C VAL A 315 24.05 -35.49 -18.00
N SER A 316 23.67 -34.54 -17.13
CA SER A 316 24.37 -34.28 -15.86
C SER A 316 23.96 -35.23 -14.71
N LEU A 317 23.00 -36.14 -14.95
CA LEU A 317 22.60 -37.15 -13.99
C LEU A 317 23.29 -38.49 -14.23
N GLU A 318 24.36 -38.76 -13.49
CA GLU A 318 25.06 -40.05 -13.52
C GLU A 318 24.44 -41.03 -12.55
N GLU A 319 24.30 -42.31 -12.94
CA GLU A 319 23.88 -43.38 -12.02
C GLU A 319 25.06 -43.76 -11.13
N SER A 320 24.89 -43.56 -9.82
CA SER A 320 25.81 -44.13 -8.85
C SER A 320 25.64 -45.64 -8.81
N SER A 321 26.69 -46.41 -9.07
CA SER A 321 26.70 -47.86 -9.04
C SER A 321 26.72 -48.45 -7.61
N THR A 322 26.71 -47.64 -6.57
CA THR A 322 26.72 -48.07 -5.19
C THR A 322 25.35 -47.81 -4.53
N PRO A 323 24.59 -48.85 -4.16
CA PRO A 323 23.40 -48.65 -3.36
C PRO A 323 23.82 -48.18 -1.96
N THR A 324 23.54 -46.92 -1.62
CA THR A 324 23.70 -46.45 -0.25
C THR A 324 22.60 -47.10 0.60
N ILE A 325 22.95 -48.15 1.31
CA ILE A 325 22.10 -48.75 2.34
C ILE A 325 22.10 -47.79 3.52
N ILE A 326 21.08 -46.96 3.64
CA ILE A 326 20.79 -46.22 4.86
C ILE A 326 20.04 -47.19 5.76
N ASN A 327 20.76 -47.82 6.68
CA ASN A 327 20.21 -48.64 7.74
C ASN A 327 19.33 -47.77 8.66
N GLY A 328 18.07 -48.22 8.81
CA GLY A 328 17.27 -47.93 10.00
C GLY A 328 16.01 -47.16 9.74
N ILE A 329 14.99 -47.87 9.45
CA ILE A 329 13.67 -47.92 10.09
C ILE A 329 12.77 -48.72 9.12
N GLN A 330 12.61 -50.00 9.39
CA GLN A 330 11.48 -50.77 8.85
C GLN A 330 10.21 -50.29 9.56
N GLY A 331 9.46 -49.44 8.89
CA GLY A 331 8.07 -49.16 9.21
C GLY A 331 7.26 -49.51 7.96
N GLU A 332 6.51 -50.61 8.01
CA GLU A 332 5.48 -50.92 7.01
C GLU A 332 4.45 -49.79 6.98
N PHE A 333 4.64 -48.83 6.09
CA PHE A 333 3.55 -47.95 5.70
C PHE A 333 2.69 -48.67 4.67
N SER A 334 1.49 -49.09 5.08
CA SER A 334 0.56 -49.73 4.19
C SER A 334 0.15 -48.78 3.06
N LYS A 335 0.05 -49.31 1.84
CA LYS A 335 -0.35 -48.60 0.61
C LYS A 335 -1.64 -47.80 0.79
N ASN A 336 -2.54 -48.26 1.70
CA ASN A 336 -3.80 -47.60 2.02
C ASN A 336 -3.68 -46.24 2.68
N LYS A 337 -2.59 -45.98 3.42
CA LYS A 337 -2.41 -44.69 4.11
C LYS A 337 -1.88 -43.58 3.18
N LEU A 338 -1.23 -43.98 2.11
CA LEU A 338 -0.73 -43.05 1.08
C LEU A 338 -1.86 -42.65 0.13
N ASP A 339 -2.74 -43.57 -0.22
CA ASP A 339 -3.92 -43.31 -1.05
C ASP A 339 -4.89 -42.37 -0.29
N GLU A 340 -5.01 -42.53 1.03
CA GLU A 340 -5.80 -41.64 1.91
C GLU A 340 -5.22 -40.22 2.01
N LEU A 341 -3.89 -40.05 2.00
CA LEU A 341 -3.21 -38.78 1.97
C LEU A 341 -3.33 -38.09 0.60
N LEU A 342 -3.25 -38.86 -0.48
CA LEU A 342 -3.44 -38.36 -1.84
C LEU A 342 -4.88 -37.90 -2.11
N GLU A 343 -5.88 -38.63 -1.54
CA GLU A 343 -7.27 -38.17 -1.60
C GLU A 343 -7.48 -36.88 -0.82
N ARG A 344 -6.90 -36.72 0.37
CA ARG A 344 -6.98 -35.49 1.16
C ARG A 344 -6.34 -34.29 0.46
N VAL A 345 -5.20 -34.47 -0.23
CA VAL A 345 -4.57 -33.42 -1.02
C VAL A 345 -5.45 -33.02 -2.21
N LYS A 346 -6.06 -33.99 -2.90
CA LYS A 346 -7.00 -33.73 -4.00
C LYS A 346 -8.29 -33.05 -3.53
N GLU A 347 -8.78 -33.37 -2.34
CA GLU A 347 -9.93 -32.69 -1.74
C GLU A 347 -9.60 -31.26 -1.33
N GLN A 348 -8.38 -30.98 -0.84
CA GLN A 348 -7.93 -29.61 -0.54
C GLN A 348 -7.77 -28.77 -1.82
N ASP A 349 -7.19 -29.32 -2.88
CA ASP A 349 -7.06 -28.61 -4.17
C ASP A 349 -8.41 -28.38 -4.86
N SER A 350 -9.38 -29.30 -4.71
CA SER A 350 -10.71 -29.09 -5.29
C SER A 350 -11.56 -28.08 -4.50
N ASN A 351 -11.32 -27.90 -3.21
CA ASN A 351 -11.98 -26.86 -2.42
C ASN A 351 -11.41 -25.45 -2.71
N LEU A 352 -10.11 -25.37 -3.02
CA LEU A 352 -9.47 -24.12 -3.46
C LEU A 352 -9.96 -23.64 -4.84
N LEU A 353 -10.40 -24.56 -5.70
CA LEU A 353 -10.96 -24.26 -7.03
C LEU A 353 -12.46 -23.93 -7.02
N GLN A 354 -13.16 -24.11 -5.89
CA GLN A 354 -14.57 -23.74 -5.73
C GLN A 354 -14.77 -22.39 -5.03
N GLU A 355 -13.71 -21.77 -4.49
CA GLU A 355 -13.73 -20.45 -3.86
C GLU A 355 -13.14 -19.34 -4.77
N ILE A 356 -12.80 -19.64 -6.03
CA ILE A 356 -12.47 -18.68 -7.08
C ILE A 356 -13.62 -18.60 -8.07
#